data_a06046dd546c9f5f005c499f900d10e8
#
_entry.id   a06046dd546c9f5f005c499f900d10e8
#
_cell.length_a   1.000
_cell.length_b   1.000
_cell.length_c   1.000
_cell.angle_alpha   90.00
_cell.angle_beta   90.00
_cell.angle_gamma   90.00
#
_symmetry.space_group_name_H-M   'P 1'
#
loop_
_entity.id
_entity.type
_entity.pdbx_description
1 polymer ?
#
loop_
_entity_poly.entity_id
_entity_poly.type
_entity_poly.pdbx_seq_one_letter_code
_entity_poly.pdbx_strand_id
1 'polypeptide(L)'
;MRLTIPLETPRLRLRSWRKSDKDFTLSLWGDKENGKYMIDPVRENMDEVYLKCVDEMEDNPEGYYMLAEWKEDATPVGTCCIFPENGNYDIGYCISKKHWKKGLGSEMVDSIIRWVKADGGKSVTGEVADDNLASVALLRKFGFAEDRKTRYKKWGEETYFDAHYYKLNLD
;
A
#
# COMPACT_ATOMS: atom_id res chain seq x y z
N MET A 1 -4.30 13.73 -2.60
CA MET A 1 -4.07 13.74 -4.07
C MET A 1 -4.95 12.72 -4.77
N ARG A 2 -5.30 12.93 -6.03
CA ARG A 2 -6.09 11.97 -6.82
C ARG A 2 -5.41 11.69 -8.16
N LEU A 3 -5.44 10.43 -8.59
CA LEU A 3 -5.02 10.08 -9.95
C LEU A 3 -5.99 10.69 -10.96
N THR A 4 -5.48 11.31 -12.00
CA THR A 4 -6.29 11.79 -13.14
C THR A 4 -6.77 10.63 -14.01
N ILE A 5 -5.96 9.57 -14.10
CA ILE A 5 -6.25 8.34 -14.85
C ILE A 5 -5.86 7.15 -13.95
N PRO A 6 -6.69 6.12 -13.83
CA PRO A 6 -6.34 4.90 -13.10
C PRO A 6 -5.08 4.22 -13.66
N LEU A 7 -4.32 3.54 -12.79
CA LEU A 7 -3.22 2.70 -13.24
C LEU A 7 -3.77 1.34 -13.67
N GLU A 8 -3.39 0.92 -14.86
CA GLU A 8 -3.88 -0.32 -15.46
C GLU A 8 -2.80 -1.41 -15.43
N THR A 9 -3.19 -2.60 -15.03
CA THR A 9 -2.38 -3.82 -15.13
C THR A 9 -3.06 -4.81 -16.07
N PRO A 10 -2.51 -5.98 -16.36
CA PRO A 10 -3.24 -7.00 -17.13
C PRO A 10 -4.60 -7.36 -16.53
N ARG A 11 -4.73 -7.46 -15.21
CA ARG A 11 -5.95 -7.93 -14.53
C ARG A 11 -6.60 -6.89 -13.62
N LEU A 12 -5.84 -5.92 -13.11
CA LEU A 12 -6.30 -4.94 -12.11
C LEU A 12 -6.39 -3.53 -12.69
N ARG A 13 -7.28 -2.76 -12.07
CA ARG A 13 -7.33 -1.32 -12.16
C ARG A 13 -7.07 -0.74 -10.77
N LEU A 14 -6.09 0.16 -10.65
CA LEU A 14 -5.80 0.91 -9.43
C LEU A 14 -6.37 2.33 -9.62
N ARG A 15 -7.44 2.64 -8.96
CA ARG A 15 -8.09 3.95 -9.01
C ARG A 15 -7.99 4.69 -7.69
N SER A 16 -8.15 6.01 -7.72
CA SER A 16 -8.23 6.79 -6.49
C SER A 16 -9.28 6.21 -5.54
N TRP A 17 -8.92 6.13 -4.27
CA TRP A 17 -9.79 5.71 -3.19
C TRP A 17 -10.95 6.70 -3.02
N ARG A 18 -12.11 6.20 -2.61
CA ARG A 18 -13.34 6.97 -2.36
C ARG A 18 -13.92 6.59 -1.01
N LYS A 19 -14.68 7.47 -0.39
CA LYS A 19 -15.39 7.16 0.87
C LYS A 19 -16.27 5.92 0.80
N SER A 20 -16.82 5.61 -0.37
CA SER A 20 -17.57 4.37 -0.61
C SER A 20 -16.73 3.09 -0.46
N ASP A 21 -15.40 3.18 -0.47
CA ASP A 21 -14.49 2.05 -0.33
C ASP A 21 -14.14 1.75 1.14
N LYS A 22 -14.63 2.59 2.07
CA LYS A 22 -14.28 2.54 3.50
C LYS A 22 -14.53 1.16 4.10
N ASP A 23 -15.70 0.58 3.89
CA ASP A 23 -16.06 -0.70 4.51
C ASP A 23 -15.13 -1.82 4.06
N PHE A 24 -14.79 -1.87 2.76
CA PHE A 24 -13.81 -2.82 2.25
C PHE A 24 -12.43 -2.58 2.87
N THR A 25 -11.98 -1.34 2.92
CA THR A 25 -10.69 -0.94 3.46
C THR A 25 -10.56 -1.34 4.93
N LEU A 26 -11.55 -1.00 5.76
CA LEU A 26 -11.56 -1.35 7.19
C LEU A 26 -11.63 -2.87 7.40
N SER A 27 -12.36 -3.59 6.54
CA SER A 27 -12.41 -5.05 6.60
C SER A 27 -11.09 -5.72 6.21
N LEU A 28 -10.34 -5.10 5.28
CA LEU A 28 -9.05 -5.57 4.81
C LEU A 28 -7.95 -5.32 5.85
N TRP A 29 -7.83 -4.09 6.32
CA TRP A 29 -6.76 -3.66 7.23
C TRP A 29 -6.97 -4.17 8.66
N GLY A 30 -8.23 -4.24 9.11
CA GLY A 30 -8.58 -4.73 10.45
C GLY A 30 -8.64 -6.25 10.59
N ASP A 31 -8.48 -7.01 9.51
CA ASP A 31 -8.35 -8.47 9.58
C ASP A 31 -6.98 -8.85 10.15
N LYS A 32 -6.96 -9.71 11.17
CA LYS A 32 -5.73 -10.07 11.92
C LYS A 32 -4.65 -10.72 11.06
N GLU A 33 -5.01 -11.38 9.99
CA GLU A 33 -4.07 -12.02 9.07
C GLU A 33 -3.63 -11.05 7.96
N ASN A 34 -4.58 -10.38 7.29
CA ASN A 34 -4.30 -9.40 6.25
C ASN A 34 -3.52 -8.19 6.78
N GLY A 35 -4.01 -7.59 7.87
CA GLY A 35 -3.42 -6.40 8.49
C GLY A 35 -2.29 -6.70 9.47
N LYS A 36 -1.78 -7.94 9.54
CA LYS A 36 -0.79 -8.36 10.53
C LYS A 36 0.40 -7.40 10.63
N TYR A 37 0.95 -7.00 9.51
CA TYR A 37 2.14 -6.15 9.41
C TYR A 37 1.83 -4.69 9.02
N MET A 38 0.57 -4.30 9.04
CA MET A 38 0.19 -2.92 8.77
C MET A 38 0.28 -2.08 10.03
N ILE A 39 0.49 -0.77 9.83
CA ILE A 39 0.41 0.21 10.92
C ILE A 39 -1.01 0.34 11.48
N ASP A 40 -1.99 -0.05 10.68
CA ASP A 40 -3.41 0.05 10.98
C ASP A 40 -3.81 -0.93 12.10
N PRO A 41 -4.74 -0.54 13.00
CA PRO A 41 -5.18 -1.39 14.10
C PRO A 41 -6.01 -2.57 13.61
N VAL A 42 -6.08 -3.64 14.41
CA VAL A 42 -7.13 -4.63 14.23
C VAL A 42 -8.50 -3.99 14.45
N ARG A 43 -9.55 -4.57 13.86
CA ARG A 43 -10.88 -3.95 13.81
C ARG A 43 -11.43 -3.56 15.19
N GLU A 44 -11.18 -4.39 16.19
CA GLU A 44 -11.65 -4.16 17.57
C GLU A 44 -10.99 -2.94 18.23
N ASN A 45 -9.84 -2.49 17.71
CA ASN A 45 -9.05 -1.38 18.25
C ASN A 45 -9.17 -0.10 17.42
N MET A 46 -10.07 -0.05 16.41
CA MET A 46 -10.32 1.13 15.59
C MET A 46 -11.13 2.16 16.38
N ASP A 47 -10.47 3.21 16.84
CA ASP A 47 -11.11 4.33 17.54
C ASP A 47 -11.65 5.41 16.57
N GLU A 48 -12.36 6.41 17.13
CA GLU A 48 -12.96 7.50 16.34
C GLU A 48 -11.90 8.34 15.63
N VAL A 49 -10.71 8.51 16.22
CA VAL A 49 -9.62 9.28 15.64
C VAL A 49 -9.09 8.58 14.40
N TYR A 50 -8.85 7.27 14.52
CA TYR A 50 -8.44 6.44 13.38
C TYR A 50 -9.48 6.46 12.24
N LEU A 51 -10.76 6.26 12.59
CA LEU A 51 -11.85 6.25 11.61
C LEU A 51 -11.97 7.59 10.87
N LYS A 52 -11.73 8.71 11.56
CA LYS A 52 -11.67 10.03 10.95
C LYS A 52 -10.51 10.17 9.96
N CYS A 53 -9.30 9.67 10.32
CA CYS A 53 -8.17 9.64 9.38
C CYS A 53 -8.51 8.87 8.10
N VAL A 54 -9.22 7.75 8.22
CA VAL A 54 -9.68 6.99 7.04
C VAL A 54 -10.67 7.79 6.21
N ASP A 55 -11.59 8.52 6.82
CA ASP A 55 -12.55 9.38 6.11
C ASP A 55 -11.88 10.53 5.33
N GLU A 56 -10.72 10.97 5.77
CA GLU A 56 -9.95 12.05 5.15
C GLU A 56 -9.06 11.59 3.99
N MET A 57 -8.90 10.27 3.76
CA MET A 57 -8.01 9.72 2.73
C MET A 57 -8.37 10.17 1.30
N GLU A 58 -9.67 10.33 0.99
CA GLU A 58 -10.12 10.71 -0.35
C GLU A 58 -9.57 12.06 -0.79
N ASP A 59 -9.45 12.99 0.13
CA ASP A 59 -9.02 14.37 -0.12
C ASP A 59 -7.62 14.68 0.45
N ASN A 60 -6.88 13.66 0.87
CA ASN A 60 -5.55 13.84 1.43
C ASN A 60 -4.61 14.52 0.42
N PRO A 61 -4.00 15.68 0.77
CA PRO A 61 -3.13 16.41 -0.15
C PRO A 61 -1.70 15.87 -0.25
N GLU A 62 -1.30 14.99 0.66
CA GLU A 62 0.09 14.51 0.78
C GLU A 62 0.36 13.24 -0.01
N GLY A 63 -0.67 12.44 -0.31
CA GLY A 63 -0.48 11.16 -0.97
C GLY A 63 -1.67 10.70 -1.81
N TYR A 64 -1.39 9.71 -2.63
CA TYR A 64 -2.40 9.00 -3.42
C TYR A 64 -2.83 7.76 -2.68
N TYR A 65 -4.07 7.71 -2.22
CA TYR A 65 -4.69 6.47 -1.75
C TYR A 65 -5.49 5.84 -2.88
N MET A 66 -5.34 4.55 -3.07
CA MET A 66 -5.91 3.83 -4.19
C MET A 66 -6.57 2.53 -3.75
N LEU A 67 -7.64 2.19 -4.47
CA LEU A 67 -8.25 0.86 -4.45
C LEU A 67 -7.81 0.09 -5.69
N ALA A 68 -7.37 -1.14 -5.49
CA ALA A 68 -7.17 -2.09 -6.57
C ALA A 68 -8.43 -2.96 -6.72
N GLU A 69 -8.94 -3.04 -7.94
CA GLU A 69 -10.15 -3.81 -8.29
C GLU A 69 -9.89 -4.67 -9.53
N TRP A 70 -10.64 -5.75 -9.67
CA TRP A 70 -10.65 -6.53 -10.90
C TRP A 70 -11.20 -5.66 -12.04
N LYS A 71 -10.55 -5.73 -13.22
CA LYS A 71 -11.01 -5.00 -14.40
C LYS A 71 -12.33 -5.53 -14.95
N GLU A 72 -12.59 -6.81 -14.72
CA GLU A 72 -13.74 -7.53 -15.27
C GLU A 72 -15.05 -7.10 -14.62
N ASP A 73 -15.07 -6.95 -13.29
CA ASP A 73 -16.31 -6.75 -12.54
C ASP A 73 -16.22 -5.65 -11.46
N ALA A 74 -15.08 -4.95 -11.39
CA ALA A 74 -14.78 -3.93 -10.40
C ALA A 74 -14.80 -4.44 -8.93
N THR A 75 -14.70 -5.75 -8.70
CA THR A 75 -14.61 -6.31 -7.35
C THR A 75 -13.29 -5.88 -6.69
N PRO A 76 -13.32 -5.29 -5.47
CA PRO A 76 -12.11 -4.88 -4.76
C PRO A 76 -11.22 -6.06 -4.40
N VAL A 77 -9.91 -5.93 -4.62
CA VAL A 77 -8.88 -6.94 -4.31
C VAL A 77 -7.86 -6.48 -3.28
N GLY A 78 -7.68 -5.17 -3.14
CA GLY A 78 -6.67 -4.62 -2.23
C GLY A 78 -6.61 -3.11 -2.26
N THR A 79 -5.66 -2.57 -1.53
CA THR A 79 -5.39 -1.14 -1.45
C THR A 79 -3.90 -0.87 -1.68
N CYS A 80 -3.56 0.32 -2.13
CA CYS A 80 -2.20 0.82 -2.14
C CYS A 80 -2.17 2.33 -1.94
N CYS A 81 -1.01 2.85 -1.59
CA CYS A 81 -0.78 4.28 -1.44
C CYS A 81 0.59 4.66 -2.00
N ILE A 82 0.73 5.92 -2.36
CA ILE A 82 1.97 6.52 -2.85
C ILE A 82 2.11 7.90 -2.21
N PHE A 83 3.23 8.15 -1.55
CA PHE A 83 3.57 9.44 -0.94
C PHE A 83 4.80 10.02 -1.63
N PRO A 84 4.64 11.04 -2.50
CA PRO A 84 5.75 11.68 -3.18
C PRO A 84 6.45 12.68 -2.25
N GLU A 85 7.77 12.58 -2.14
CA GLU A 85 8.59 13.51 -1.39
C GLU A 85 9.96 13.72 -2.06
N ASN A 86 10.27 14.93 -2.52
CA ASN A 86 11.59 15.31 -3.07
C ASN A 86 12.10 14.37 -4.21
N GLY A 87 11.20 13.84 -5.02
CA GLY A 87 11.50 12.90 -6.11
C GLY A 87 11.62 11.43 -5.65
N ASN A 88 11.47 11.14 -4.37
CA ASN A 88 11.22 9.81 -3.85
C ASN A 88 9.71 9.56 -3.73
N TYR A 89 9.27 8.34 -3.94
CA TYR A 89 7.88 7.91 -3.80
C TYR A 89 7.82 6.75 -2.83
N ASP A 90 7.30 7.01 -1.62
CA ASP A 90 7.09 5.95 -0.64
C ASP A 90 5.79 5.22 -0.94
N ILE A 91 5.82 3.89 -0.93
CA ILE A 91 4.67 3.06 -1.32
C ILE A 91 4.26 2.10 -0.21
N GLY A 92 2.93 1.95 -0.06
CA GLY A 92 2.31 0.90 0.72
C GLY A 92 1.33 0.11 -0.13
N TYR A 93 1.17 -1.18 0.16
CA TYR A 93 0.20 -2.03 -0.53
C TYR A 93 -0.29 -3.18 0.35
N CYS A 94 -1.53 -3.58 0.12
CA CYS A 94 -2.16 -4.71 0.78
C CYS A 94 -3.11 -5.41 -0.18
N ILE A 95 -2.92 -6.72 -0.37
CA ILE A 95 -3.82 -7.59 -1.16
C ILE A 95 -4.63 -8.47 -0.21
N SER A 96 -5.94 -8.54 -0.44
CA SER A 96 -6.81 -9.44 0.32
C SER A 96 -6.31 -10.88 0.23
N LYS A 97 -6.26 -11.57 1.37
CA LYS A 97 -5.80 -12.97 1.48
C LYS A 97 -6.51 -13.94 0.54
N LYS A 98 -7.76 -13.65 0.16
CA LYS A 98 -8.51 -14.40 -0.86
C LYS A 98 -7.82 -14.44 -2.22
N HIS A 99 -6.90 -13.49 -2.44
CA HIS A 99 -6.19 -13.28 -3.70
C HIS A 99 -4.68 -13.46 -3.60
N TRP A 100 -4.16 -13.92 -2.46
CA TRP A 100 -2.73 -14.19 -2.29
C TRP A 100 -2.24 -15.29 -3.24
N LYS A 101 -0.94 -15.30 -3.49
CA LYS A 101 -0.24 -16.28 -4.36
C LYS A 101 -0.72 -16.30 -5.83
N LYS A 102 -1.47 -15.28 -6.26
CA LYS A 102 -1.95 -15.13 -7.65
C LYS A 102 -1.10 -14.12 -8.47
N GLY A 103 -0.03 -13.58 -7.90
CA GLY A 103 0.84 -12.61 -8.56
C GLY A 103 0.31 -11.16 -8.59
N LEU A 104 -0.82 -10.87 -7.94
CA LEU A 104 -1.46 -9.54 -8.00
C LEU A 104 -0.63 -8.45 -7.33
N GLY A 105 0.09 -8.77 -6.25
CA GLY A 105 1.04 -7.83 -5.64
C GLY A 105 2.15 -7.41 -6.61
N SER A 106 2.65 -8.36 -7.42
CA SER A 106 3.64 -8.03 -8.47
C SER A 106 3.07 -7.11 -9.54
N GLU A 107 1.84 -7.34 -10.00
CA GLU A 107 1.20 -6.45 -10.97
C GLU A 107 0.99 -5.04 -10.41
N MET A 108 0.57 -4.95 -9.15
CA MET A 108 0.36 -3.68 -8.46
C MET A 108 1.68 -2.90 -8.34
N VAL A 109 2.72 -3.50 -7.77
CA VAL A 109 4.03 -2.86 -7.59
C VAL A 109 4.65 -2.46 -8.93
N ASP A 110 4.59 -3.31 -9.95
CA ASP A 110 5.07 -2.99 -11.30
C ASP A 110 4.36 -1.77 -11.89
N SER A 111 3.04 -1.70 -11.77
CA SER A 111 2.27 -0.57 -12.28
C SER A 111 2.59 0.74 -11.58
N ILE A 112 2.82 0.69 -10.26
CA ILE A 112 3.24 1.85 -9.47
C ILE A 112 4.64 2.31 -9.93
N ILE A 113 5.61 1.41 -10.05
CA ILE A 113 6.97 1.74 -10.50
C ILE A 113 6.94 2.42 -11.88
N ARG A 114 6.17 1.86 -12.83
CA ARG A 114 6.04 2.45 -14.17
C ARG A 114 5.41 3.85 -14.13
N TRP A 115 4.40 4.03 -13.29
CA TRP A 115 3.77 5.33 -13.12
C TRP A 115 4.73 6.34 -12.49
N VAL A 116 5.46 5.97 -11.43
CA VAL A 116 6.47 6.83 -10.79
C VAL A 116 7.57 7.25 -11.78
N LYS A 117 8.06 6.32 -12.62
CA LYS A 117 9.02 6.64 -13.69
C LYS A 117 8.45 7.68 -14.67
N ALA A 118 7.20 7.50 -15.10
CA ALA A 118 6.54 8.42 -16.01
C ALA A 118 6.28 9.82 -15.41
N ASP A 119 6.10 9.87 -14.08
CA ASP A 119 5.93 11.11 -13.31
C ASP A 119 7.28 11.82 -12.99
N GLY A 120 8.40 11.25 -13.42
CA GLY A 120 9.74 11.82 -13.22
C GLY A 120 10.35 11.50 -11.85
N GLY A 121 9.83 10.49 -11.16
CA GLY A 121 10.37 10.02 -9.89
C GLY A 121 11.79 9.48 -10.02
N LYS A 122 12.62 9.73 -9.02
CA LYS A 122 14.03 9.29 -8.95
C LYS A 122 14.21 7.99 -8.19
N SER A 123 13.30 7.70 -7.26
CA SER A 123 13.35 6.47 -6.46
C SER A 123 11.97 6.10 -5.93
N VAL A 124 11.82 4.84 -5.61
CA VAL A 124 10.66 4.29 -4.88
C VAL A 124 11.18 3.65 -3.59
N THR A 125 10.49 3.92 -2.48
CA THR A 125 10.76 3.26 -1.20
C THR A 125 9.53 2.53 -0.70
N GLY A 126 9.76 1.56 0.20
CA GLY A 126 8.68 0.92 0.96
C GLY A 126 9.22 0.42 2.29
N GLU A 127 8.49 0.70 3.37
CA GLU A 127 8.81 0.20 4.71
C GLU A 127 8.17 -1.18 4.90
N VAL A 128 8.97 -2.17 5.30
CA VAL A 128 8.52 -3.56 5.45
C VAL A 128 9.05 -4.16 6.74
N ALA A 129 8.16 -4.74 7.56
CA ALA A 129 8.55 -5.51 8.73
C ALA A 129 9.46 -6.69 8.35
N ASP A 130 10.50 -6.94 9.13
CA ASP A 130 11.50 -7.98 8.85
C ASP A 130 10.89 -9.37 8.71
N ASP A 131 9.83 -9.65 9.48
CA ASP A 131 9.09 -10.91 9.44
C ASP A 131 8.10 -11.02 8.27
N ASN A 132 7.86 -9.93 7.52
CA ASN A 132 6.99 -9.95 6.35
C ASN A 132 7.76 -10.44 5.10
N LEU A 133 8.18 -11.69 5.15
CA LEU A 133 9.02 -12.31 4.11
C LEU A 133 8.39 -12.23 2.71
N ALA A 134 7.06 -12.23 2.61
CA ALA A 134 6.36 -12.12 1.34
C ALA A 134 6.56 -10.75 0.67
N SER A 135 6.42 -9.66 1.44
CA SER A 135 6.67 -8.30 0.95
C SER A 135 8.16 -8.06 0.67
N VAL A 136 9.05 -8.55 1.54
CA VAL A 136 10.51 -8.49 1.30
C VAL A 136 10.88 -9.17 -0.02
N ALA A 137 10.40 -10.40 -0.24
CA ALA A 137 10.65 -11.12 -1.48
C ALA A 137 10.07 -10.40 -2.72
N LEU A 138 8.89 -9.81 -2.58
CA LEU A 138 8.24 -9.05 -3.64
C LEU A 138 9.07 -7.82 -4.03
N LEU A 139 9.49 -7.00 -3.08
CA LEU A 139 10.29 -5.81 -3.36
C LEU A 139 11.66 -6.18 -3.96
N ARG A 140 12.34 -7.19 -3.40
CA ARG A 140 13.62 -7.68 -3.95
C ARG A 140 13.50 -8.18 -5.39
N LYS A 141 12.38 -8.82 -5.75
CA LYS A 141 12.10 -9.24 -7.13
C LYS A 141 12.13 -8.07 -8.12
N PHE A 142 11.73 -6.87 -7.70
CA PHE A 142 11.78 -5.65 -8.51
C PHE A 142 13.08 -4.86 -8.40
N GLY A 143 14.09 -5.42 -7.72
CA GLY A 143 15.40 -4.78 -7.59
C GLY A 143 15.52 -3.79 -6.45
N PHE A 144 14.55 -3.74 -5.54
CA PHE A 144 14.73 -2.96 -4.32
C PHE A 144 15.84 -3.55 -3.46
N ALA A 145 16.74 -2.70 -2.98
CA ALA A 145 17.76 -3.03 -2.01
C ALA A 145 17.39 -2.50 -0.63
N GLU A 146 17.88 -3.15 0.39
CA GLU A 146 17.75 -2.70 1.78
C GLU A 146 18.50 -1.37 1.94
N ASP A 147 17.81 -0.35 2.48
CA ASP A 147 18.32 1.02 2.59
C ASP A 147 18.69 1.38 4.05
N ARG A 148 17.71 1.34 4.95
CA ARG A 148 17.93 1.67 6.36
C ARG A 148 17.02 0.89 7.29
N LYS A 149 17.53 0.62 8.49
CA LYS A 149 16.73 0.08 9.61
C LYS A 149 15.69 1.10 10.08
N THR A 150 14.54 0.58 10.46
CA THR A 150 13.47 1.35 11.07
C THR A 150 12.69 0.49 12.07
N ARG A 151 11.74 1.10 12.73
CA ARG A 151 10.81 0.43 13.62
C ARG A 151 9.51 1.21 13.63
N TYR A 152 8.38 0.53 13.48
CA TYR A 152 7.08 1.19 13.56
C TYR A 152 6.17 0.50 14.58
N LYS A 153 5.18 1.25 15.04
CA LYS A 153 4.20 0.83 16.02
C LYS A 153 2.83 0.70 15.36
N LYS A 154 2.11 -0.34 15.71
CA LYS A 154 0.72 -0.49 15.31
C LYS A 154 -0.15 0.53 16.03
N TRP A 155 -1.08 1.18 15.31
CA TRP A 155 -1.97 2.20 15.87
C TRP A 155 -2.77 1.64 17.05
N GLY A 156 -2.80 2.41 18.15
CA GLY A 156 -3.58 2.04 19.34
C GLY A 156 -3.12 0.79 20.10
N GLU A 157 -1.99 0.18 19.71
CA GLU A 157 -1.47 -1.05 20.32
C GLU A 157 -0.03 -0.85 20.82
N GLU A 158 0.42 -1.73 21.73
CA GLU A 158 1.83 -1.80 22.15
C GLU A 158 2.67 -2.75 21.26
N THR A 159 2.15 -3.07 20.07
CA THR A 159 2.82 -3.93 19.10
C THR A 159 3.79 -3.12 18.24
N TYR A 160 5.07 -3.53 18.24
CA TYR A 160 6.13 -2.93 17.44
C TYR A 160 6.68 -3.94 16.45
N PHE A 161 7.08 -3.45 15.28
CA PHE A 161 7.76 -4.24 14.25
C PHE A 161 9.14 -3.65 13.99
N ASP A 162 10.18 -4.47 14.12
CA ASP A 162 11.47 -4.17 13.52
C ASP A 162 11.31 -4.28 12.00
N ALA A 163 11.85 -3.33 11.27
CA ALA A 163 11.58 -3.18 9.85
C ALA A 163 12.78 -2.57 9.11
N HIS A 164 12.73 -2.62 7.79
CA HIS A 164 13.64 -1.89 6.93
C HIS A 164 12.88 -1.12 5.87
N TYR A 165 13.41 0.04 5.50
CA TYR A 165 13.11 0.64 4.22
C TYR A 165 13.88 -0.11 3.13
N TYR A 166 13.17 -0.45 2.08
CA TYR A 166 13.71 -0.96 0.82
C TYR A 166 13.61 0.12 -0.23
N LYS A 167 14.65 0.31 -1.04
CA LYS A 167 14.73 1.39 -2.03
C LYS A 167 15.07 0.85 -3.42
N LEU A 168 14.37 1.34 -4.42
CA LEU A 168 14.67 1.18 -5.83
C LEU A 168 15.01 2.56 -6.41
N ASN A 169 16.24 2.72 -6.93
CA ASN A 169 16.59 3.90 -7.71
C ASN A 169 16.08 3.73 -9.15
N LEU A 170 15.50 4.80 -9.69
CA LEU A 170 14.94 4.84 -11.03
C LEU A 170 15.88 5.67 -11.91
N ASP A 171 16.58 5.01 -12.82
CA ASP A 171 17.43 5.66 -13.82
C ASP A 171 16.61 6.27 -14.95
#